data_01b3165068c25532516a3de115ed9585
#
_entry.id   01b3165068c25532516a3de115ed9585
#
_cell.length_a   1.000
_cell.length_b   1.000
_cell.length_c   1.000
_cell.angle_alpha   90.00
_cell.angle_beta   90.00
_cell.angle_gamma   90.00
#
_symmetry.space_group_name_H-M   'P 1'
#
loop_
_entity.id
_entity.type
_entity.pdbx_description
1 polymer ?
#
loop_
_entity_poly.entity_id
_entity_poly.type
_entity_poly.pdbx_seq_one_letter_code
_entity_poly.pdbx_strand_id
1 'polypeptide(L)'
;TIGTLRPEIASRLGLPASTEVVAVGSHDTASAVAAVPAQAGNFAYISSGTWSLVGLELKHPVLTEASRAANFTNERGVDGTIRYLRNMGGLWLLSECQRTWASEGVTLGLPDLLRAAAALPPGGPQINPDDSCFIAPDNMPERIRAAVRHSGDLLPDDPATITRCIIDSLAAGYAKAIIAAESLAGRTVDVVHIVGGGSQNQLLCQLTADATGKRVVAGPVEATAVGNVLVQARAAGKASGGLTDLRRLVAASHGLQTFTPQQLSRL
;
A
#
# COMPACT_ATOMS: atom_id res chain seq x y z
N THR A 1 15.04 -10.45 20.37
CA THR A 1 15.33 -9.69 21.60
C THR A 1 16.67 -9.01 21.49
N ILE A 2 16.75 -7.73 21.86
CA ILE A 2 17.99 -6.93 21.85
C ILE A 2 18.52 -6.70 23.28
N GLY A 3 17.79 -7.03 24.30
CA GLY A 3 18.13 -6.88 25.70
C GLY A 3 16.90 -6.79 26.59
N THR A 4 17.08 -6.29 27.80
CA THR A 4 16.01 -6.01 28.74
C THR A 4 15.85 -4.50 28.92
N LEU A 5 14.72 -4.08 29.47
CA LEU A 5 14.52 -2.70 29.88
C LEU A 5 15.60 -2.27 30.89
N ARG A 6 16.04 -1.04 30.79
CA ARG A 6 16.91 -0.48 31.82
C ARG A 6 16.18 -0.49 33.18
N PRO A 7 16.88 -0.82 34.30
CA PRO A 7 16.24 -0.98 35.62
C PRO A 7 15.39 0.20 36.03
N GLU A 8 15.87 1.42 35.79
CA GLU A 8 15.17 2.65 36.12
C GLU A 8 13.88 2.84 35.34
N ILE A 9 13.83 2.36 34.07
CA ILE A 9 12.62 2.40 33.22
C ILE A 9 11.63 1.34 33.70
N ALA A 10 12.09 0.11 33.90
CA ALA A 10 11.26 -0.98 34.40
C ALA A 10 10.60 -0.60 35.73
N SER A 11 11.36 -0.05 36.67
CA SER A 11 10.85 0.42 37.98
C SER A 11 9.77 1.50 37.82
N ARG A 12 10.03 2.53 37.00
CA ARG A 12 9.04 3.60 36.74
C ARG A 12 7.74 3.12 36.13
N LEU A 13 7.79 2.07 35.35
CA LEU A 13 6.62 1.48 34.65
C LEU A 13 5.96 0.37 35.48
N GLY A 14 6.51 0.00 36.64
CA GLY A 14 6.03 -1.14 37.42
C GLY A 14 6.19 -2.50 36.66
N LEU A 15 7.19 -2.61 35.78
CA LEU A 15 7.46 -3.81 35.01
C LEU A 15 8.60 -4.63 35.64
N PRO A 16 8.64 -5.94 35.44
CA PRO A 16 9.77 -6.78 35.84
C PRO A 16 11.09 -6.29 35.20
N ALA A 17 12.19 -6.37 35.94
CA ALA A 17 13.52 -6.06 35.37
C ALA A 17 13.93 -6.98 34.24
N SER A 18 13.31 -8.16 34.14
CA SER A 18 13.49 -9.13 33.05
C SER A 18 12.66 -8.81 31.80
N THR A 19 11.91 -7.72 31.77
CA THR A 19 11.09 -7.34 30.58
C THR A 19 11.97 -7.15 29.36
N GLU A 20 11.78 -8.00 28.37
CA GLU A 20 12.55 -7.99 27.15
C GLU A 20 12.17 -6.84 26.22
N VAL A 21 13.16 -6.32 25.49
CA VAL A 21 13.00 -5.38 24.39
C VAL A 21 13.22 -6.11 23.09
N VAL A 22 12.21 -6.14 22.25
CA VAL A 22 12.26 -6.79 20.95
C VAL A 22 12.36 -5.74 19.85
N ALA A 23 13.41 -5.81 19.04
CA ALA A 23 13.49 -5.02 17.80
C ALA A 23 12.63 -5.69 16.73
N VAL A 24 11.63 -4.97 16.27
CA VAL A 24 10.84 -5.30 15.07
C VAL A 24 11.43 -4.60 13.84
N GLY A 25 10.75 -4.60 12.71
CA GLY A 25 11.17 -3.76 11.58
C GLY A 25 11.29 -2.30 11.99
N SER A 26 12.41 -1.65 11.69
CA SER A 26 12.71 -0.28 12.14
C SER A 26 11.76 0.78 11.58
N HIS A 27 11.16 0.53 10.44
CA HIS A 27 10.05 1.29 9.87
C HIS A 27 8.77 0.44 9.98
N ASP A 28 7.64 1.05 10.29
CA ASP A 28 6.34 0.36 10.45
C ASP A 28 5.95 -0.46 9.21
N THR A 29 6.25 0.04 8.02
CA THR A 29 6.04 -0.69 6.76
C THR A 29 6.88 -1.98 6.67
N ALA A 30 8.02 -2.09 7.38
CA ALA A 30 8.75 -3.34 7.43
C ALA A 30 7.95 -4.44 8.14
N SER A 31 7.20 -4.06 9.17
CA SER A 31 6.24 -4.94 9.82
C SER A 31 5.07 -5.28 8.88
N ALA A 32 4.54 -4.29 8.15
CA ALA A 32 3.47 -4.55 7.17
C ALA A 32 3.91 -5.56 6.11
N VAL A 33 5.12 -5.44 5.58
CA VAL A 33 5.66 -6.37 4.58
C VAL A 33 5.93 -7.77 5.18
N ALA A 34 6.30 -7.86 6.46
CA ALA A 34 6.41 -9.14 7.15
C ALA A 34 5.06 -9.87 7.22
N ALA A 35 3.96 -9.14 7.31
CA ALA A 35 2.60 -9.67 7.33
C ALA A 35 1.95 -9.85 5.95
N VAL A 36 2.63 -9.54 4.85
CA VAL A 36 2.14 -9.85 3.50
C VAL A 36 1.93 -11.36 3.39
N PRO A 37 0.73 -11.87 3.06
CA PRO A 37 0.43 -13.31 3.07
C PRO A 37 1.00 -14.04 1.85
N ALA A 38 2.21 -13.69 1.42
CA ALA A 38 2.88 -14.28 0.26
C ALA A 38 3.39 -15.69 0.57
N GLN A 39 3.01 -16.65 -0.26
CA GLN A 39 3.45 -18.04 -0.16
C GLN A 39 4.57 -18.40 -1.15
N ALA A 40 4.83 -17.55 -2.12
CA ALA A 40 5.87 -17.70 -3.13
C ALA A 40 6.74 -16.44 -3.21
N GLY A 41 7.97 -16.56 -3.72
CA GLY A 41 8.96 -15.48 -3.73
C GLY A 41 8.77 -14.41 -4.81
N ASN A 42 7.84 -14.59 -5.74
CA ASN A 42 7.63 -13.69 -6.89
C ASN A 42 6.40 -12.81 -6.68
N PHE A 43 6.46 -11.94 -5.70
CA PHE A 43 5.35 -11.03 -5.42
C PHE A 43 5.81 -9.57 -5.37
N ALA A 44 4.88 -8.68 -5.70
CA ALA A 44 4.94 -7.28 -5.33
C ALA A 44 4.01 -7.01 -4.15
N TYR A 45 4.33 -6.00 -3.37
CA TYR A 45 3.45 -5.51 -2.32
C TYR A 45 3.11 -4.05 -2.53
N ILE A 46 1.91 -3.68 -2.09
CA ILE A 46 1.44 -2.31 -1.97
C ILE A 46 0.94 -2.14 -0.55
N SER A 47 1.70 -1.40 0.26
CA SER A 47 1.21 -0.94 1.57
C SER A 47 0.41 0.33 1.31
N SER A 48 -0.91 0.17 1.23
CA SER A 48 -1.83 1.23 0.79
C SER A 48 -2.54 1.88 1.97
N GLY A 49 -2.29 3.14 2.17
CA GLY A 49 -2.88 4.01 3.18
C GLY A 49 -2.99 5.43 2.66
N THR A 50 -2.74 6.42 3.52
CA THR A 50 -2.63 7.84 3.15
C THR A 50 -1.61 8.02 2.04
N TRP A 51 -0.44 7.40 2.18
CA TRP A 51 0.56 7.16 1.14
C TRP A 51 0.51 5.71 0.72
N SER A 52 1.11 5.40 -0.43
CA SER A 52 1.27 4.04 -0.90
C SER A 52 2.74 3.72 -1.12
N LEU A 53 3.22 2.65 -0.51
CA LEU A 53 4.55 2.12 -0.72
C LEU A 53 4.45 0.90 -1.62
N VAL A 54 4.98 1.01 -2.83
CA VAL A 54 4.91 -0.03 -3.87
C VAL A 54 6.29 -0.62 -4.08
N GLY A 55 6.43 -1.94 -3.97
CA GLY A 55 7.75 -2.53 -4.08
C GLY A 55 7.82 -4.05 -4.13
N LEU A 56 9.05 -4.52 -4.08
CA LEU A 56 9.44 -5.93 -4.05
C LEU A 56 10.20 -6.24 -2.76
N GLU A 57 10.14 -7.48 -2.33
CA GLU A 57 11.04 -7.99 -1.29
C GLU A 57 12.20 -8.74 -1.96
N LEU A 58 13.41 -8.28 -1.73
CA LEU A 58 14.63 -8.79 -2.36
C LEU A 58 15.60 -9.34 -1.31
N LYS A 59 16.56 -10.15 -1.76
CA LYS A 59 17.69 -10.60 -0.92
C LYS A 59 18.84 -9.58 -0.92
N HIS A 60 19.00 -8.83 -1.99
CA HIS A 60 20.07 -7.86 -2.18
C HIS A 60 19.51 -6.53 -2.69
N PRO A 61 20.15 -5.39 -2.34
CA PRO A 61 19.71 -4.08 -2.81
C PRO A 61 19.99 -3.89 -4.31
N VAL A 62 19.18 -3.05 -4.95
CA VAL A 62 19.41 -2.56 -6.33
C VAL A 62 20.04 -1.18 -6.24
N LEU A 63 21.33 -1.09 -6.55
CA LEU A 63 22.15 0.12 -6.38
C LEU A 63 22.57 0.71 -7.73
N THR A 64 21.63 0.83 -8.66
CA THR A 64 21.89 1.38 -9.99
C THR A 64 21.43 2.82 -10.10
N GLU A 65 22.07 3.60 -10.97
CA GLU A 65 21.65 4.97 -11.26
C GLU A 65 20.23 5.02 -11.84
N ALA A 66 19.86 4.03 -12.66
CA ALA A 66 18.51 3.91 -13.17
C ALA A 66 17.46 3.73 -12.04
N SER A 67 17.81 2.94 -11.02
CA SER A 67 16.96 2.77 -9.83
C SER A 67 16.80 4.08 -9.05
N ARG A 68 17.89 4.82 -8.87
CA ARG A 68 17.89 6.13 -8.22
C ARG A 68 17.04 7.14 -8.99
N ALA A 69 17.22 7.21 -10.30
CA ALA A 69 16.48 8.11 -11.18
C ALA A 69 14.96 7.79 -11.20
N ALA A 70 14.60 6.52 -11.04
CA ALA A 70 13.21 6.07 -10.92
C ALA A 70 12.63 6.24 -9.49
N ASN A 71 13.39 6.87 -8.58
CA ASN A 71 12.98 7.16 -7.20
C ASN A 71 12.68 5.91 -6.36
N PHE A 72 13.42 4.80 -6.60
CA PHE A 72 13.34 3.62 -5.74
C PHE A 72 14.37 3.69 -4.61
N THR A 73 13.96 3.23 -3.44
CA THR A 73 14.80 3.09 -2.24
C THR A 73 15.01 1.63 -1.88
N ASN A 74 16.08 1.36 -1.12
CA ASN A 74 16.36 0.06 -0.53
C ASN A 74 16.32 0.22 0.98
N GLU A 75 15.36 -0.42 1.62
CA GLU A 75 15.16 -0.35 3.05
C GLU A 75 15.27 -1.74 3.68
N ARG A 76 15.80 -1.82 4.89
CA ARG A 76 15.88 -3.10 5.59
C ARG A 76 14.50 -3.62 5.95
N GLY A 77 14.26 -4.90 5.63
CA GLY A 77 13.11 -5.68 6.07
C GLY A 77 13.46 -6.62 7.24
N VAL A 78 12.50 -7.42 7.62
CA VAL A 78 12.66 -8.47 8.63
C VAL A 78 13.51 -9.60 8.04
N ASP A 79 14.30 -10.29 8.89
CA ASP A 79 15.19 -11.39 8.52
C ASP A 79 16.25 -11.02 7.45
N GLY A 80 16.68 -9.76 7.43
CA GLY A 80 17.73 -9.29 6.51
C GLY A 80 17.28 -9.10 5.07
N THR A 81 15.98 -9.20 4.78
CA THR A 81 15.44 -8.86 3.46
C THR A 81 15.62 -7.38 3.14
N ILE A 82 15.53 -7.05 1.88
CA ILE A 82 15.54 -5.67 1.38
C ILE A 82 14.14 -5.38 0.82
N ARG A 83 13.52 -4.35 1.33
CA ARG A 83 12.32 -3.75 0.76
C ARG A 83 12.77 -2.77 -0.32
N TYR A 84 12.68 -3.17 -1.56
CA TYR A 84 12.95 -2.34 -2.72
C TYR A 84 11.65 -1.68 -3.16
N LEU A 85 11.50 -0.39 -2.89
CA LEU A 85 10.22 0.29 -3.02
C LEU A 85 10.34 1.73 -3.49
N ARG A 86 9.22 2.29 -3.91
CA ARG A 86 9.03 3.74 -4.01
C ARG A 86 7.77 4.18 -3.27
N ASN A 87 7.83 5.39 -2.72
CA ASN A 87 6.65 6.08 -2.22
C ASN A 87 5.87 6.68 -3.38
N MET A 88 4.55 6.62 -3.25
CA MET A 88 3.61 7.19 -4.22
C MET A 88 2.48 7.90 -3.48
N GLY A 89 1.81 8.83 -4.17
CA GLY A 89 0.52 9.34 -3.72
C GLY A 89 -0.44 8.19 -3.43
N GLY A 90 -1.23 8.32 -2.37
CA GLY A 90 -2.16 7.30 -1.92
C GLY A 90 -3.57 7.83 -1.73
N LEU A 91 -4.31 7.24 -0.81
CA LEU A 91 -5.69 7.60 -0.51
C LEU A 91 -5.83 8.98 0.16
N TRP A 92 -4.72 9.67 0.44
CA TRP A 92 -4.67 11.08 0.83
C TRP A 92 -5.53 11.94 -0.09
N LEU A 93 -5.42 11.74 -1.42
CA LEU A 93 -6.21 12.48 -2.42
C LEU A 93 -7.70 12.37 -2.15
N LEU A 94 -8.19 11.17 -1.92
CA LEU A 94 -9.61 10.93 -1.64
C LEU A 94 -10.03 11.48 -0.28
N SER A 95 -9.18 11.31 0.74
CA SER A 95 -9.46 11.83 2.08
C SER A 95 -9.57 13.36 2.09
N GLU A 96 -8.71 14.04 1.34
CA GLU A 96 -8.75 15.50 1.21
C GLU A 96 -9.97 15.97 0.40
N CYS A 97 -10.37 15.22 -0.64
CA CYS A 97 -11.62 15.50 -1.33
C CYS A 97 -12.82 15.36 -0.38
N GLN A 98 -12.89 14.30 0.40
CA GLN A 98 -13.97 14.10 1.39
C GLN A 98 -14.01 15.23 2.43
N ARG A 99 -12.83 15.68 2.89
CA ARG A 99 -12.73 16.81 3.82
C ARG A 99 -13.25 18.11 3.20
N THR A 100 -12.89 18.37 1.95
CA THR A 100 -13.37 19.56 1.22
C THR A 100 -14.89 19.51 1.05
N TRP A 101 -15.43 18.42 0.54
CA TRP A 101 -16.89 18.26 0.37
C TRP A 101 -17.65 18.38 1.69
N ALA A 102 -17.12 17.81 2.77
CA ALA A 102 -17.74 17.93 4.09
C ALA A 102 -17.80 19.40 4.58
N SER A 103 -16.76 20.19 4.30
CA SER A 103 -16.74 21.63 4.63
C SER A 103 -17.74 22.44 3.80
N GLU A 104 -18.11 21.94 2.63
CA GLU A 104 -19.13 22.50 1.74
C GLU A 104 -20.55 21.98 2.04
N GLY A 105 -20.72 21.18 3.09
CA GLY A 105 -21.99 20.61 3.52
C GLY A 105 -22.38 19.32 2.78
N VAL A 106 -21.49 18.75 1.96
CA VAL A 106 -21.72 17.49 1.24
C VAL A 106 -21.07 16.35 2.01
N THR A 107 -21.85 15.56 2.74
CA THR A 107 -21.38 14.40 3.49
C THR A 107 -21.74 13.12 2.74
N LEU A 108 -20.74 12.46 2.18
CA LEU A 108 -20.87 11.18 1.47
C LEU A 108 -20.11 10.09 2.22
N GLY A 109 -20.79 8.98 2.52
CA GLY A 109 -20.15 7.79 3.07
C GLY A 109 -19.15 7.21 2.04
N LEU A 110 -17.96 6.84 2.50
CA LEU A 110 -16.94 6.25 1.62
C LEU A 110 -17.47 5.03 0.84
N PRO A 111 -18.22 4.09 1.43
CA PRO A 111 -18.78 2.94 0.68
C PRO A 111 -19.73 3.36 -0.45
N ASP A 112 -20.56 4.37 -0.24
CA ASP A 112 -21.51 4.85 -1.25
C ASP A 112 -20.79 5.57 -2.38
N LEU A 113 -19.79 6.37 -2.03
CA LEU A 113 -18.93 7.08 -2.98
C LEU A 113 -18.16 6.12 -3.89
N LEU A 114 -17.56 5.07 -3.31
CA LEU A 114 -16.85 4.04 -4.07
C LEU A 114 -17.80 3.22 -4.95
N ARG A 115 -19.00 2.94 -4.47
CA ARG A 115 -20.03 2.26 -5.27
C ARG A 115 -20.47 3.11 -6.47
N ALA A 116 -20.70 4.40 -6.27
CA ALA A 116 -21.04 5.33 -7.34
C ALA A 116 -19.90 5.45 -8.37
N ALA A 117 -18.65 5.56 -7.89
CA ALA A 117 -17.47 5.58 -8.76
C ALA A 117 -17.31 4.27 -9.55
N ALA A 118 -17.59 3.12 -8.95
CA ALA A 118 -17.51 1.82 -9.62
C ALA A 118 -18.55 1.65 -10.75
N ALA A 119 -19.69 2.33 -10.65
CA ALA A 119 -20.74 2.31 -11.67
C ALA A 119 -20.41 3.15 -12.92
N LEU A 120 -19.40 4.01 -12.85
CA LEU A 120 -18.97 4.82 -13.98
C LEU A 120 -18.19 3.99 -15.01
N PRO A 121 -18.29 4.33 -16.32
CA PRO A 121 -17.55 3.63 -17.37
C PRO A 121 -16.03 3.76 -17.16
N PRO A 122 -15.25 2.76 -17.60
CA PRO A 122 -13.79 2.82 -17.58
C PRO A 122 -13.26 3.82 -18.61
N GLY A 123 -11.98 4.20 -18.47
CA GLY A 123 -11.29 5.04 -19.45
C GLY A 123 -11.48 6.52 -19.28
N GLY A 124 -11.91 6.98 -18.10
CA GLY A 124 -11.94 8.40 -17.77
C GLY A 124 -10.54 9.04 -17.66
N PRO A 125 -10.47 10.37 -17.49
CA PRO A 125 -9.21 11.08 -17.35
C PRO A 125 -8.43 10.62 -16.13
N GLN A 126 -7.11 10.67 -16.23
CA GLN A 126 -6.19 10.31 -15.15
C GLN A 126 -5.26 11.47 -14.81
N ILE A 127 -4.79 11.49 -13.58
CA ILE A 127 -3.77 12.41 -13.08
C ILE A 127 -2.48 11.64 -12.73
N ASN A 128 -1.38 12.35 -12.54
CA ASN A 128 -0.21 11.78 -11.89
C ASN A 128 -0.36 11.94 -10.37
N PRO A 129 -0.59 10.86 -9.59
CA PRO A 129 -0.79 10.97 -8.13
C PRO A 129 0.44 11.52 -7.39
N ASP A 130 1.61 11.46 -8.02
CA ASP A 130 2.89 11.91 -7.45
C ASP A 130 3.18 13.39 -7.75
N ASP A 131 2.26 14.11 -8.39
CA ASP A 131 2.46 15.52 -8.67
C ASP A 131 2.49 16.33 -7.36
N SER A 132 3.45 17.22 -7.27
CA SER A 132 3.68 18.06 -6.09
C SER A 132 2.49 18.95 -5.74
N CYS A 133 1.62 19.27 -6.70
CA CYS A 133 0.41 20.05 -6.48
C CYS A 133 -0.59 19.33 -5.53
N PHE A 134 -0.44 18.01 -5.32
CA PHE A 134 -1.32 17.23 -4.46
C PHE A 134 -0.77 16.99 -3.03
N ILE A 135 0.43 17.49 -2.72
CA ILE A 135 1.05 17.28 -1.39
C ILE A 135 0.34 18.10 -0.31
N ALA A 136 0.08 19.36 -0.59
CA ALA A 136 -0.53 20.25 0.39
C ALA A 136 -2.04 19.96 0.54
N PRO A 137 -2.60 20.09 1.76
CA PRO A 137 -4.04 20.07 1.95
C PRO A 137 -4.69 21.26 1.23
N ASP A 138 -6.00 21.28 1.21
CA ASP A 138 -6.84 22.36 0.67
C ASP A 138 -7.34 22.14 -0.76
N ASN A 139 -8.64 22.33 -0.94
CA ASN A 139 -9.42 22.24 -2.20
C ASN A 139 -8.93 21.16 -3.20
N MET A 140 -8.76 19.95 -2.73
CA MET A 140 -8.23 18.86 -3.54
C MET A 140 -9.10 18.55 -4.78
N PRO A 141 -10.45 18.60 -4.72
CA PRO A 141 -11.28 18.37 -5.91
C PRO A 141 -10.91 19.33 -7.05
N GLU A 142 -10.74 20.61 -6.78
CA GLU A 142 -10.42 21.60 -7.82
C GLU A 142 -8.99 21.41 -8.35
N ARG A 143 -8.02 21.03 -7.50
CA ARG A 143 -6.66 20.70 -7.96
C ARG A 143 -6.65 19.53 -8.93
N ILE A 144 -7.43 18.48 -8.64
CA ILE A 144 -7.57 17.32 -9.52
C ILE A 144 -8.18 17.75 -10.85
N ARG A 145 -9.26 18.53 -10.82
CA ARG A 145 -9.91 19.05 -12.03
C ARG A 145 -8.96 19.96 -12.83
N ALA A 146 -8.18 20.79 -12.16
CA ALA A 146 -7.18 21.64 -12.80
C ALA A 146 -6.07 20.81 -13.47
N ALA A 147 -5.60 19.76 -12.83
CA ALA A 147 -4.60 18.84 -13.41
C ALA A 147 -5.15 18.14 -14.66
N VAL A 148 -6.40 17.67 -14.61
CA VAL A 148 -7.07 17.07 -15.77
C VAL A 148 -7.24 18.07 -16.91
N ARG A 149 -7.66 19.31 -16.62
CA ARG A 149 -7.74 20.38 -17.65
C ARG A 149 -6.38 20.68 -18.29
N HIS A 150 -5.32 20.65 -17.49
CA HIS A 150 -3.96 20.88 -18.02
C HIS A 150 -3.53 19.77 -18.99
N SER A 151 -4.05 18.57 -18.84
CA SER A 151 -3.82 17.45 -19.78
C SER A 151 -4.74 17.51 -21.03
N GLY A 152 -5.61 18.51 -21.14
CA GLY A 152 -6.51 18.70 -22.26
C GLY A 152 -7.86 17.99 -22.14
N ASP A 153 -8.14 17.38 -21.00
CA ASP A 153 -9.38 16.68 -20.70
C ASP A 153 -10.32 17.51 -19.81
N LEU A 154 -11.53 17.02 -19.62
CA LEU A 154 -12.52 17.59 -18.71
C LEU A 154 -12.91 16.58 -17.65
N LEU A 155 -13.02 17.04 -16.41
CA LEU A 155 -13.52 16.26 -15.28
C LEU A 155 -14.71 17.02 -14.67
N PRO A 156 -15.91 16.45 -14.69
CA PRO A 156 -17.08 17.03 -14.02
C PRO A 156 -16.84 17.29 -12.53
N ASP A 157 -17.50 18.30 -12.00
CA ASP A 157 -17.49 18.62 -10.57
C ASP A 157 -18.50 17.74 -9.84
N ASP A 158 -18.24 16.44 -9.85
CA ASP A 158 -19.07 15.42 -9.26
C ASP A 158 -18.20 14.48 -8.40
N PRO A 159 -18.55 14.26 -7.13
CA PRO A 159 -17.75 13.46 -6.23
C PRO A 159 -17.45 12.03 -6.72
N ALA A 160 -18.41 11.37 -7.38
CA ALA A 160 -18.19 10.02 -7.90
C ALA A 160 -17.18 10.00 -9.06
N THR A 161 -17.27 10.97 -9.96
CA THR A 161 -16.37 11.11 -11.11
C THR A 161 -14.95 11.47 -10.67
N ILE A 162 -14.80 12.38 -9.72
CA ILE A 162 -13.50 12.73 -9.14
C ILE A 162 -12.89 11.53 -8.40
N THR A 163 -13.71 10.79 -7.63
CA THR A 163 -13.26 9.57 -6.96
C THR A 163 -12.80 8.52 -7.97
N ARG A 164 -13.54 8.33 -9.05
CA ARG A 164 -13.15 7.39 -10.11
C ARG A 164 -11.81 7.78 -10.74
N CYS A 165 -11.62 9.05 -11.06
CA CYS A 165 -10.35 9.57 -11.57
C CYS A 165 -9.18 9.27 -10.61
N ILE A 166 -9.36 9.49 -9.31
CA ILE A 166 -8.34 9.19 -8.30
C ILE A 166 -8.00 7.69 -8.31
N ILE A 167 -9.01 6.83 -8.23
CA ILE A 167 -8.78 5.37 -8.10
C ILE A 167 -8.18 4.79 -9.37
N ASP A 168 -8.62 5.20 -10.56
CA ASP A 168 -8.02 4.82 -11.84
C ASP A 168 -6.55 5.27 -11.92
N SER A 169 -6.26 6.49 -11.46
CA SER A 169 -4.90 7.04 -11.45
C SER A 169 -3.96 6.30 -10.50
N LEU A 170 -4.44 5.94 -9.31
CA LEU A 170 -3.68 5.15 -8.35
C LEU A 170 -3.38 3.75 -8.89
N ALA A 171 -4.37 3.06 -9.46
CA ALA A 171 -4.19 1.74 -10.04
C ALA A 171 -3.18 1.75 -11.20
N ALA A 172 -3.28 2.73 -12.10
CA ALA A 172 -2.33 2.92 -13.19
C ALA A 172 -0.91 3.25 -12.67
N GLY A 173 -0.82 4.09 -11.63
CA GLY A 173 0.44 4.42 -10.97
C GLY A 173 1.10 3.19 -10.33
N TYR A 174 0.33 2.35 -9.65
CA TYR A 174 0.81 1.08 -9.08
C TYR A 174 1.34 0.13 -10.16
N ALA A 175 0.62 0.00 -11.27
CA ALA A 175 1.05 -0.83 -12.39
C ALA A 175 2.39 -0.34 -12.97
N LYS A 176 2.53 0.96 -13.20
CA LYS A 176 3.78 1.58 -13.67
C LYS A 176 4.94 1.33 -12.70
N ALA A 177 4.70 1.49 -11.39
CA ALA A 177 5.71 1.26 -10.37
C ALA A 177 6.15 -0.21 -10.30
N ILE A 178 5.21 -1.16 -10.39
CA ILE A 178 5.52 -2.59 -10.38
C ILE A 178 6.32 -2.98 -11.62
N ILE A 179 5.93 -2.54 -12.82
CA ILE A 179 6.67 -2.79 -14.07
C ILE A 179 8.09 -2.23 -13.98
N ALA A 180 8.26 -1.02 -13.44
CA ALA A 180 9.57 -0.45 -13.25
C ALA A 180 10.40 -1.25 -12.24
N ALA A 181 9.81 -1.69 -11.13
CA ALA A 181 10.47 -2.51 -10.13
C ALA A 181 10.92 -3.87 -10.71
N GLU A 182 10.07 -4.53 -11.51
CA GLU A 182 10.40 -5.78 -12.21
C GLU A 182 11.62 -5.59 -13.12
N SER A 183 11.59 -4.56 -13.96
CA SER A 183 12.67 -4.26 -14.90
C SER A 183 14.00 -3.93 -14.19
N LEU A 184 13.94 -3.04 -13.20
CA LEU A 184 15.14 -2.57 -12.50
C LEU A 184 15.78 -3.64 -11.60
N ALA A 185 14.96 -4.54 -11.03
CA ALA A 185 15.42 -5.64 -10.19
C ALA A 185 15.72 -6.92 -10.97
N GLY A 186 15.41 -6.98 -12.27
CA GLY A 186 15.54 -8.20 -13.08
C GLY A 186 14.68 -9.35 -12.55
N ARG A 187 13.46 -9.05 -12.08
CA ARG A 187 12.54 -10.02 -11.45
C ARG A 187 11.18 -9.96 -12.12
N THR A 188 10.47 -11.07 -12.11
CA THR A 188 9.06 -11.14 -12.51
C THR A 188 8.16 -11.21 -11.29
N VAL A 189 6.97 -10.65 -11.38
CA VAL A 189 5.94 -10.66 -10.35
C VAL A 189 4.75 -11.49 -10.84
N ASP A 190 4.32 -12.46 -10.06
CA ASP A 190 3.18 -13.32 -10.37
C ASP A 190 1.91 -12.85 -9.65
N VAL A 191 2.06 -12.22 -8.49
CA VAL A 191 0.96 -11.77 -7.65
C VAL A 191 1.29 -10.44 -6.99
N VAL A 192 0.29 -9.58 -6.85
CA VAL A 192 0.37 -8.32 -6.12
C VAL A 192 -0.41 -8.44 -4.81
N HIS A 193 0.21 -8.13 -3.70
CA HIS A 193 -0.47 -8.07 -2.40
C HIS A 193 -0.75 -6.62 -2.04
N ILE A 194 -2.01 -6.28 -1.76
CA ILE A 194 -2.39 -4.97 -1.22
C ILE A 194 -2.73 -5.16 0.25
N VAL A 195 -1.99 -4.49 1.12
CA VAL A 195 -2.17 -4.51 2.57
C VAL A 195 -2.44 -3.10 3.10
N GLY A 196 -2.90 -2.99 4.35
CA GLY A 196 -3.28 -1.71 4.93
C GLY A 196 -4.72 -1.33 4.60
N GLY A 197 -5.13 -0.11 4.95
CA GLY A 197 -6.52 0.38 4.78
C GLY A 197 -7.03 0.31 3.35
N GLY A 198 -6.15 0.52 2.35
CA GLY A 198 -6.50 0.44 0.94
C GLY A 198 -6.91 -0.96 0.47
N SER A 199 -6.57 -2.02 1.21
CA SER A 199 -7.03 -3.38 0.90
C SER A 199 -8.55 -3.57 1.05
N GLN A 200 -9.23 -2.67 1.74
CA GLN A 200 -10.70 -2.66 1.86
C GLN A 200 -11.38 -2.00 0.66
N ASN A 201 -10.64 -1.26 -0.15
CA ASN A 201 -11.17 -0.61 -1.35
C ASN A 201 -11.21 -1.60 -2.51
N GLN A 202 -12.33 -2.30 -2.67
CA GLN A 202 -12.52 -3.32 -3.70
C GLN A 202 -12.34 -2.77 -5.12
N LEU A 203 -12.78 -1.52 -5.37
CA LEU A 203 -12.60 -0.87 -6.66
C LEU A 203 -11.11 -0.68 -6.98
N LEU A 204 -10.32 -0.17 -6.02
CA LEU A 204 -8.87 -0.01 -6.18
C LEU A 204 -8.18 -1.36 -6.41
N CYS A 205 -8.56 -2.39 -5.64
CA CYS A 205 -7.99 -3.73 -5.77
C CYS A 205 -8.28 -4.34 -7.15
N GLN A 206 -9.52 -4.24 -7.65
CA GLN A 206 -9.89 -4.74 -8.98
C GLN A 206 -9.18 -3.97 -10.08
N LEU A 207 -9.21 -2.63 -10.04
CA LEU A 207 -8.53 -1.81 -11.04
C LEU A 207 -7.01 -1.99 -11.03
N THR A 208 -6.42 -2.29 -9.86
CA THR A 208 -5.00 -2.66 -9.79
C THR A 208 -4.75 -4.02 -10.47
N ALA A 209 -5.63 -5.01 -10.28
CA ALA A 209 -5.52 -6.28 -10.98
C ALA A 209 -5.61 -6.08 -12.50
N ASP A 210 -6.57 -5.30 -12.96
CA ASP A 210 -6.79 -5.01 -14.37
C ASP A 210 -5.59 -4.26 -14.99
N ALA A 211 -5.09 -3.22 -14.30
CA ALA A 211 -3.97 -2.41 -14.78
C ALA A 211 -2.63 -3.16 -14.80
N THR A 212 -2.41 -4.06 -13.83
CA THR A 212 -1.17 -4.85 -13.75
C THR A 212 -1.21 -6.11 -14.62
N GLY A 213 -2.40 -6.58 -15.00
CA GLY A 213 -2.62 -7.89 -15.59
C GLY A 213 -2.27 -9.05 -14.64
N LYS A 214 -2.20 -8.78 -13.33
CA LYS A 214 -1.77 -9.74 -12.31
C LYS A 214 -2.88 -9.95 -11.28
N ARG A 215 -2.92 -11.15 -10.70
CA ARG A 215 -3.78 -11.42 -9.56
C ARG A 215 -3.42 -10.52 -8.39
N VAL A 216 -4.42 -9.88 -7.77
CA VAL A 216 -4.28 -9.10 -6.55
C VAL A 216 -4.86 -9.88 -5.37
N VAL A 217 -4.12 -9.92 -4.27
CA VAL A 217 -4.58 -10.47 -2.98
C VAL A 217 -4.61 -9.33 -1.97
N ALA A 218 -5.79 -9.01 -1.46
CA ALA A 218 -6.04 -7.90 -0.56
C ALA A 218 -6.18 -8.38 0.90
N GLY A 219 -5.49 -7.68 1.80
CA GLY A 219 -5.42 -7.96 3.24
C GLY A 219 -4.06 -8.51 3.69
N PRO A 220 -3.82 -8.47 5.00
CA PRO A 220 -4.66 -7.92 6.07
C PRO A 220 -4.71 -6.39 6.07
N VAL A 221 -5.78 -5.84 6.65
CA VAL A 221 -5.97 -4.39 6.82
C VAL A 221 -4.94 -3.83 7.80
N GLU A 222 -4.80 -4.48 8.95
CA GLU A 222 -3.87 -4.07 10.02
C GLU A 222 -2.50 -4.75 9.88
N ALA A 223 -1.98 -4.81 8.65
CA ALA A 223 -0.73 -5.53 8.35
C ALA A 223 0.45 -5.10 9.22
N THR A 224 0.58 -3.80 9.49
CA THR A 224 1.64 -3.26 10.35
C THR A 224 1.57 -3.82 11.76
N ALA A 225 0.41 -3.81 12.38
CA ALA A 225 0.21 -4.35 13.73
C ALA A 225 0.41 -5.87 13.75
N VAL A 226 -0.14 -6.57 12.79
CA VAL A 226 -0.01 -8.03 12.64
C VAL A 226 1.45 -8.44 12.51
N GLY A 227 2.21 -7.80 11.61
CA GLY A 227 3.62 -8.14 11.41
C GLY A 227 4.48 -7.81 12.62
N ASN A 228 4.20 -6.68 13.30
CA ASN A 228 4.87 -6.31 14.53
C ASN A 228 4.65 -7.37 15.61
N VAL A 229 3.39 -7.76 15.84
CA VAL A 229 3.03 -8.81 16.83
C VAL A 229 3.68 -10.14 16.48
N LEU A 230 3.69 -10.55 15.20
CA LEU A 230 4.29 -11.83 14.79
C LEU A 230 5.80 -11.88 15.03
N VAL A 231 6.52 -10.79 14.77
CA VAL A 231 7.96 -10.72 15.04
C VAL A 231 8.23 -10.80 16.53
N GLN A 232 7.44 -10.12 17.37
CA GLN A 232 7.54 -10.20 18.83
C GLN A 232 7.16 -11.59 19.35
N ALA A 233 6.08 -12.19 18.85
CA ALA A 233 5.65 -13.53 19.21
C ALA A 233 6.73 -14.57 18.89
N ARG A 234 7.42 -14.44 17.76
CA ARG A 234 8.58 -15.27 17.40
C ARG A 234 9.74 -15.08 18.38
N ALA A 235 10.06 -13.84 18.73
CA ALA A 235 11.10 -13.55 19.72
C ALA A 235 10.79 -14.14 21.09
N ALA A 236 9.51 -14.17 21.48
CA ALA A 236 9.03 -14.76 22.73
C ALA A 236 8.81 -16.28 22.65
N GLY A 237 9.20 -16.95 21.57
CA GLY A 237 9.04 -18.38 21.37
C GLY A 237 7.58 -18.86 21.21
N LYS A 238 6.63 -17.93 20.93
CA LYS A 238 5.20 -18.24 20.70
C LYS A 238 4.87 -18.45 19.23
N ALA A 239 5.77 -18.10 18.33
CA ALA A 239 5.76 -18.45 16.91
C ALA A 239 7.15 -18.96 16.53
N SER A 240 7.26 -19.77 15.47
CA SER A 240 8.51 -20.36 15.04
C SER A 240 8.70 -20.24 13.54
N GLY A 241 9.94 -20.48 13.07
CA GLY A 241 10.29 -20.45 11.65
C GLY A 241 10.67 -19.07 11.13
N GLY A 242 10.83 -18.97 9.81
CA GLY A 242 11.18 -17.75 9.10
C GLY A 242 9.95 -16.96 8.63
N LEU A 243 10.18 -15.92 7.82
CA LEU A 243 9.10 -15.08 7.26
C LEU A 243 8.01 -15.90 6.54
N THR A 244 8.38 -16.95 5.82
CA THR A 244 7.40 -17.83 5.14
C THR A 244 6.43 -18.49 6.11
N ASP A 245 6.91 -18.88 7.29
CA ASP A 245 6.07 -19.52 8.30
C ASP A 245 5.15 -18.50 8.97
N LEU A 246 5.65 -17.31 9.29
CA LEU A 246 4.83 -16.20 9.79
C LEU A 246 3.75 -15.81 8.79
N ARG A 247 4.07 -15.73 7.51
CA ARG A 247 3.12 -15.41 6.42
C ARG A 247 2.04 -16.47 6.23
N ARG A 248 2.38 -17.76 6.47
CA ARG A 248 1.36 -18.83 6.51
C ARG A 248 0.35 -18.62 7.64
N LEU A 249 0.81 -18.19 8.82
CA LEU A 249 -0.09 -17.85 9.92
C LEU A 249 -1.02 -16.69 9.53
N VAL A 250 -0.49 -15.65 8.89
CA VAL A 250 -1.33 -14.54 8.39
C VAL A 250 -2.36 -15.04 7.40
N ALA A 251 -1.95 -15.83 6.41
CA ALA A 251 -2.85 -16.36 5.39
C ALA A 251 -3.97 -17.24 5.97
N ALA A 252 -3.67 -17.99 7.05
CA ALA A 252 -4.63 -18.87 7.71
C ALA A 252 -5.57 -18.13 8.68
N SER A 253 -5.20 -16.95 9.19
CA SER A 253 -5.92 -16.25 10.26
C SER A 253 -6.69 -15.01 9.79
N HIS A 254 -6.55 -14.59 8.52
CA HIS A 254 -7.20 -13.40 8.00
C HIS A 254 -8.03 -13.73 6.77
N GLY A 255 -9.20 -13.06 6.67
CA GLY A 255 -10.04 -13.13 5.47
C GLY A 255 -9.41 -12.35 4.32
N LEU A 256 -8.71 -13.04 3.42
CA LEU A 256 -8.11 -12.46 2.24
C LEU A 256 -9.10 -12.44 1.07
N GLN A 257 -9.11 -11.36 0.31
CA GLN A 257 -9.88 -11.26 -0.92
C GLN A 257 -8.95 -11.35 -2.13
N THR A 258 -9.42 -12.03 -3.18
CA THR A 258 -8.63 -12.18 -4.41
C THR A 258 -9.37 -11.53 -5.58
N PHE A 259 -8.64 -10.76 -6.35
CA PHE A 259 -9.10 -10.09 -7.57
C PHE A 259 -8.26 -10.59 -8.73
N THR A 260 -8.94 -11.02 -9.80
CA THR A 260 -8.30 -11.44 -11.04
C THR A 260 -8.50 -10.37 -12.11
N PRO A 261 -7.52 -10.18 -13.01
CA PRO A 261 -7.69 -9.25 -14.12
C PRO A 261 -8.94 -9.57 -14.91
N GLN A 262 -9.77 -8.58 -15.14
CA GLN A 262 -10.91 -8.69 -16.03
C GLN A 262 -10.45 -8.24 -17.42
N GLN A 263 -10.65 -9.09 -18.42
CA GLN A 263 -10.45 -8.66 -19.81
C GLN A 263 -11.48 -7.58 -20.10
N LEU A 264 -11.03 -6.33 -20.16
CA LEU A 264 -11.85 -5.28 -20.78
C LEU A 264 -12.08 -5.71 -22.22
N SER A 265 -13.30 -6.17 -22.52
CA SER A 265 -13.71 -6.36 -23.91
C SER A 265 -13.43 -5.05 -24.63
N ARG A 266 -12.43 -5.04 -25.51
CA ARG A 266 -12.20 -3.91 -26.41
C ARG A 266 -13.43 -3.82 -27.30
N LEU A 267 -14.36 -2.92 -26.92
CA LEU A 267 -15.44 -2.48 -27.81
C LEU A 267 -14.87 -1.53 -28.86
#